data_4a4eed0189bb59730ec1534076847db4
#
_entry.id   4a4eed0189bb59730ec1534076847db4
#
_cell.length_a   1.000
_cell.length_b   1.000
_cell.length_c   1.000
_cell.angle_alpha   90.00
_cell.angle_beta   90.00
_cell.angle_gamma   90.00
#
_symmetry.space_group_name_H-M   'P 1'
#
loop_
_entity.id
_entity.type
_entity.pdbx_description
1 polymer ?
#
loop_
_entity_poly.entity_id
_entity_poly.type
_entity_poly.pdbx_seq_one_letter_code
_entity_poly.pdbx_strand_id
1 'polypeptide(L)'
;MCIRDRFAIAFVVLFTIGGLSGLMLAIVPADFQYHDTYFVVAHFHYVLVPGAIFSIMAAVYYWIPKWTGNMYDERLGKLHFWLSFVGVNVTFFPQHFIGLAGMPRRYPDYALQFADWNMVSSVGAFLFGFSQLLFLFIVLKTVIGGKKATDRVWEGAKGLEWSVASPAPYHTFSTPPKVD
;
A
#
# COMPACT_ATOMS: atom_id res chain seq x y z
N MET A 1 -2.83 -12.20 -12.86
CA MET A 1 -2.08 -11.30 -11.95
C MET A 1 -2.76 -11.32 -10.59
N CYS A 2 -2.06 -11.79 -9.57
CA CYS A 2 -2.56 -11.91 -8.19
C CYS A 2 -2.68 -10.54 -7.50
N ILE A 3 -3.35 -10.49 -6.36
CA ILE A 3 -3.52 -9.24 -5.58
C ILE A 3 -2.15 -8.70 -5.13
N ARG A 4 -1.24 -9.56 -4.62
CA ARG A 4 0.11 -9.17 -4.22
C ARG A 4 0.86 -8.46 -5.36
N ASP A 5 0.74 -8.98 -6.59
CA ASP A 5 1.45 -8.42 -7.75
C ASP A 5 0.92 -7.02 -8.09
N ARG A 6 -0.40 -6.79 -7.90
CA ARG A 6 -1.03 -5.47 -8.09
C ARG A 6 -0.46 -4.46 -7.11
N PHE A 7 -0.35 -4.81 -5.83
CA PHE A 7 0.25 -3.92 -4.83
C PHE A 7 1.74 -3.70 -5.08
N ALA A 8 2.49 -4.72 -5.52
CA ALA A 8 3.90 -4.58 -5.85
C ALA A 8 4.12 -3.65 -7.07
N ILE A 9 3.31 -3.78 -8.12
CA ILE A 9 3.37 -2.88 -9.28
C ILE A 9 2.95 -1.47 -8.86
N ALA A 10 1.88 -1.31 -8.09
CA ALA A 10 1.45 -0.02 -7.58
C ALA A 10 2.54 0.65 -6.73
N PHE A 11 3.26 -0.13 -5.91
CA PHE A 11 4.45 0.36 -5.20
C PHE A 11 5.45 0.98 -6.16
N VAL A 12 5.88 0.25 -7.19
CA VAL A 12 6.89 0.74 -8.15
C VAL A 12 6.40 2.01 -8.85
N VAL A 13 5.15 2.03 -9.33
CA VAL A 13 4.58 3.16 -10.06
C VAL A 13 4.48 4.41 -9.17
N LEU A 14 3.88 4.29 -7.99
CA LEU A 14 3.67 5.44 -7.11
C LEU A 14 4.99 5.93 -6.50
N PHE A 15 5.88 5.02 -6.14
CA PHE A 15 7.22 5.38 -5.66
C PHE A 15 8.02 6.13 -6.72
N THR A 16 7.89 5.76 -8.00
CA THR A 16 8.53 6.48 -9.10
C THR A 16 7.98 7.90 -9.24
N ILE A 17 6.66 8.09 -9.16
CA ILE A 17 6.02 9.42 -9.17
C ILE A 17 6.51 10.25 -7.97
N GLY A 18 6.55 9.64 -6.77
CA GLY A 18 7.10 10.27 -5.57
C GLY A 18 8.58 10.62 -5.72
N GLY A 19 9.38 9.76 -6.36
CA GLY A 19 10.78 10.02 -6.66
C GLY A 19 10.99 11.22 -7.58
N LEU A 20 10.15 11.37 -8.61
CA LEU A 20 10.19 12.54 -9.50
C LEU A 20 9.89 13.84 -8.76
N SER A 21 8.87 13.86 -7.89
CA SER A 21 8.59 15.03 -7.05
C SER A 21 9.70 15.28 -6.02
N GLY A 22 10.37 14.22 -5.52
CA GLY A 22 11.54 14.32 -4.67
C GLY A 22 12.75 14.93 -5.35
N LEU A 23 12.94 14.63 -6.64
CA LEU A 23 13.98 15.27 -7.43
C LEU A 23 13.77 16.79 -7.54
N MET A 24 12.52 17.24 -7.68
CA MET A 24 12.20 18.67 -7.65
C MET A 24 12.57 19.32 -6.31
N LEU A 25 12.31 18.64 -5.18
CA LEU A 25 12.69 19.12 -3.85
C LEU A 25 14.22 19.08 -3.62
N ALA A 26 14.95 18.19 -4.29
CA ALA A 26 16.42 18.13 -4.19
C ALA A 26 17.11 19.28 -4.93
N ILE A 27 16.44 19.97 -5.83
CA ILE A 27 16.97 21.12 -6.55
C ILE A 27 16.77 22.37 -5.71
N VAL A 28 17.84 22.89 -5.08
CA VAL A 28 17.79 23.99 -4.12
C VAL A 28 16.98 25.21 -4.61
N PRO A 29 17.17 25.76 -5.82
CA PRO A 29 16.37 26.87 -6.30
C PRO A 29 14.86 26.59 -6.38
N ALA A 30 14.47 25.34 -6.67
CA ALA A 30 13.07 24.93 -6.71
C ALA A 30 12.54 24.73 -5.26
N ASP A 31 13.34 24.17 -4.37
CA ASP A 31 12.95 23.92 -2.98
C ASP A 31 12.67 25.20 -2.19
N PHE A 32 13.27 26.33 -2.54
CA PHE A 32 12.93 27.62 -1.95
C PHE A 32 11.42 27.94 -2.08
N GLN A 33 10.77 27.45 -3.14
CA GLN A 33 9.33 27.65 -3.36
C GLN A 33 8.47 26.54 -2.76
N TYR A 34 8.99 25.32 -2.67
CA TYR A 34 8.23 24.14 -2.27
C TYR A 34 8.45 23.76 -0.82
N HIS A 35 9.54 24.22 -0.22
CA HIS A 35 9.87 23.93 1.18
C HIS A 35 8.74 24.34 2.12
N ASP A 36 8.42 23.48 3.07
CA ASP A 36 7.34 23.66 4.05
C ASP A 36 5.93 23.93 3.45
N THR A 37 5.70 23.51 2.22
CA THR A 37 4.38 23.49 1.58
C THR A 37 3.79 22.08 1.53
N TYR A 38 2.51 21.97 1.12
CA TYR A 38 1.87 20.66 0.88
C TYR A 38 2.48 19.87 -0.28
N PHE A 39 3.35 20.47 -1.10
CA PHE A 39 4.13 19.72 -2.09
C PHE A 39 5.05 18.69 -1.42
N VAL A 40 5.69 19.06 -0.31
CA VAL A 40 6.51 18.14 0.49
C VAL A 40 5.65 17.03 1.07
N VAL A 41 4.43 17.34 1.54
CA VAL A 41 3.48 16.36 2.07
C VAL A 41 3.07 15.36 1.00
N ALA A 42 2.73 15.85 -0.19
CA ALA A 42 2.41 15.01 -1.34
C ALA A 42 3.57 14.08 -1.70
N HIS A 43 4.79 14.63 -1.81
CA HIS A 43 5.98 13.87 -2.12
C HIS A 43 6.20 12.69 -1.18
N PHE A 44 6.32 12.95 0.12
CA PHE A 44 6.68 11.87 1.03
C PHE A 44 5.55 10.85 1.22
N HIS A 45 4.28 11.22 1.02
CA HIS A 45 3.20 10.24 1.03
C HIS A 45 3.20 9.36 -0.23
N TYR A 46 3.63 9.86 -1.38
CA TYR A 46 3.84 9.05 -2.57
C TYR A 46 5.04 8.10 -2.46
N VAL A 47 5.97 8.38 -1.57
CA VAL A 47 7.10 7.47 -1.25
C VAL A 47 6.71 6.51 -0.12
N LEU A 48 6.13 7.03 0.97
CA LEU A 48 5.89 6.28 2.20
C LEU A 48 4.71 5.31 2.09
N VAL A 49 3.56 5.74 1.52
CA VAL A 49 2.38 4.90 1.45
C VAL A 49 2.62 3.66 0.58
N PRO A 50 3.11 3.78 -0.67
CA PRO A 50 3.43 2.59 -1.44
C PRO A 50 4.63 1.84 -0.85
N GLY A 51 5.65 2.53 -0.37
CA GLY A 51 6.85 1.93 0.18
C GLY A 51 6.61 1.08 1.43
N ALA A 52 5.75 1.52 2.33
CA ALA A 52 5.42 0.80 3.56
C ALA A 52 4.08 0.07 3.46
N ILE A 53 2.98 0.80 3.27
CA ILE A 53 1.63 0.23 3.42
C ILE A 53 1.31 -0.77 2.30
N PHE A 54 1.56 -0.43 1.03
CA PHE A 54 1.29 -1.35 -0.08
C PHE A 54 2.20 -2.56 -0.06
N SER A 55 3.46 -2.39 0.37
CA SER A 55 4.38 -3.52 0.55
C SER A 55 3.91 -4.46 1.66
N ILE A 56 3.42 -3.93 2.80
CA ILE A 56 2.84 -4.74 3.88
C ILE A 56 1.57 -5.47 3.40
N MET A 57 0.69 -4.78 2.66
CA MET A 57 -0.50 -5.42 2.09
C MET A 57 -0.15 -6.54 1.11
N ALA A 58 0.84 -6.30 0.22
CA ALA A 58 1.35 -7.33 -0.68
C ALA A 58 1.88 -8.54 0.10
N ALA A 59 2.64 -8.31 1.17
CA ALA A 59 3.19 -9.33 2.04
C ALA A 59 2.09 -10.14 2.74
N VAL A 60 1.08 -9.47 3.31
CA VAL A 60 -0.06 -10.15 3.94
C VAL A 60 -0.79 -11.03 2.94
N TYR A 61 -1.12 -10.53 1.74
CA TYR A 61 -1.76 -11.34 0.70
C TYR A 61 -0.89 -12.50 0.22
N TYR A 62 0.44 -12.35 0.27
CA TYR A 62 1.38 -13.40 -0.10
C TYR A 62 1.44 -14.52 0.94
N TRP A 63 1.53 -14.17 2.22
CA TRP A 63 1.78 -15.11 3.29
C TRP A 63 0.53 -15.56 4.07
N ILE A 64 -0.62 -14.87 3.98
CA ILE A 64 -1.82 -15.25 4.73
C ILE A 64 -2.25 -16.71 4.48
N PRO A 65 -2.14 -17.29 3.25
CA PRO A 65 -2.44 -18.69 3.05
C PRO A 65 -1.48 -19.62 3.80
N LYS A 66 -0.20 -19.22 3.90
CA LYS A 66 0.81 -19.98 4.64
C LYS A 66 0.56 -19.92 6.14
N TRP A 67 0.16 -18.75 6.68
CA TRP A 67 -0.08 -18.60 8.11
C TRP A 67 -1.37 -19.28 8.58
N THR A 68 -2.42 -19.23 7.76
CA THR A 68 -3.76 -19.68 8.16
C THR A 68 -4.19 -21.01 7.56
N GLY A 69 -3.52 -21.47 6.51
CA GLY A 69 -3.97 -22.59 5.69
C GLY A 69 -5.22 -22.31 4.86
N ASN A 70 -5.63 -21.04 4.74
CA ASN A 70 -6.82 -20.63 4.02
C ASN A 70 -6.52 -19.57 2.96
N MET A 71 -7.18 -19.66 1.80
CA MET A 71 -7.12 -18.64 0.76
C MET A 71 -8.11 -17.51 1.03
N TYR A 72 -7.67 -16.30 0.77
CA TYR A 72 -8.55 -15.12 0.79
C TYR A 72 -9.47 -15.07 -0.44
N ASP A 73 -10.51 -14.25 -0.35
CA ASP A 73 -11.44 -13.98 -1.45
C ASP A 73 -10.79 -13.01 -2.47
N GLU A 74 -10.49 -13.53 -3.64
CA GLU A 74 -9.82 -12.78 -4.72
C GLU A 74 -10.63 -11.58 -5.22
N ARG A 75 -11.98 -11.66 -5.20
CA ARG A 75 -12.84 -10.55 -5.63
C ARG A 75 -12.78 -9.39 -4.64
N LEU A 76 -12.90 -9.72 -3.35
CA LEU A 76 -12.76 -8.72 -2.29
C LEU A 76 -11.35 -8.12 -2.26
N GLY A 77 -10.32 -8.93 -2.47
CA GLY A 77 -8.96 -8.44 -2.59
C GLY A 77 -8.76 -7.46 -3.74
N LYS A 78 -9.35 -7.72 -4.91
CA LYS A 78 -9.32 -6.78 -6.05
C LYS A 78 -10.05 -5.48 -5.74
N LEU A 79 -11.20 -5.56 -5.07
CA LEU A 79 -11.94 -4.38 -4.64
C LEU A 79 -11.10 -3.54 -3.65
N HIS A 80 -10.50 -4.20 -2.64
CA HIS A 80 -9.60 -3.55 -1.69
C HIS A 80 -8.44 -2.84 -2.39
N PHE A 81 -7.79 -3.51 -3.34
CA PHE A 81 -6.70 -2.91 -4.11
C PHE A 81 -7.13 -1.62 -4.81
N TRP A 82 -8.23 -1.66 -5.56
CA TRP A 82 -8.69 -0.50 -6.32
C TRP A 82 -9.14 0.65 -5.43
N LEU A 83 -9.85 0.37 -4.34
CA LEU A 83 -10.24 1.40 -3.37
C LEU A 83 -9.01 2.05 -2.72
N SER A 84 -8.01 1.25 -2.34
CA SER A 84 -6.76 1.74 -1.78
C SER A 84 -5.97 2.58 -2.78
N PHE A 85 -5.80 2.06 -4.01
CA PHE A 85 -5.04 2.75 -5.05
C PHE A 85 -5.67 4.07 -5.44
N VAL A 86 -6.98 4.08 -5.71
CA VAL A 86 -7.70 5.32 -6.06
C VAL A 86 -7.74 6.27 -4.87
N GLY A 87 -8.03 5.78 -3.67
CA GLY A 87 -8.09 6.59 -2.45
C GLY A 87 -6.78 7.34 -2.19
N VAL A 88 -5.63 6.66 -2.27
CA VAL A 88 -4.30 7.29 -2.08
C VAL A 88 -4.05 8.37 -3.13
N ASN A 89 -4.34 8.08 -4.42
CA ASN A 89 -4.12 9.05 -5.48
C ASN A 89 -5.04 10.27 -5.34
N VAL A 90 -6.32 10.09 -5.04
CA VAL A 90 -7.27 11.20 -4.82
C VAL A 90 -6.91 12.02 -3.57
N THR A 91 -6.31 11.39 -2.56
CA THR A 91 -5.83 12.08 -1.36
C THR A 91 -4.61 12.93 -1.65
N PHE A 92 -3.55 12.34 -2.20
CA PHE A 92 -2.22 12.97 -2.19
C PHE A 92 -1.83 13.62 -3.51
N PHE A 93 -2.39 13.20 -4.64
CA PHE A 93 -2.05 13.83 -5.93
C PHE A 93 -2.45 15.30 -5.99
N PRO A 94 -3.67 15.71 -5.56
CA PRO A 94 -4.06 17.12 -5.53
C PRO A 94 -3.17 17.98 -4.63
N GLN A 95 -2.55 17.41 -3.61
CA GLN A 95 -1.68 18.13 -2.68
C GLN A 95 -0.39 18.66 -3.33
N HIS A 96 0.04 18.09 -4.46
CA HIS A 96 1.12 18.67 -5.25
C HIS A 96 0.73 20.06 -5.78
N PHE A 97 -0.50 20.20 -6.27
CA PHE A 97 -0.97 21.45 -6.86
C PHE A 97 -1.21 22.54 -5.81
N ILE A 98 -1.83 22.20 -4.69
CA ILE A 98 -2.01 23.18 -3.60
C ILE A 98 -0.67 23.57 -2.95
N GLY A 99 0.30 22.67 -2.94
CA GLY A 99 1.65 22.98 -2.50
C GLY A 99 2.37 23.91 -3.48
N LEU A 100 2.26 23.68 -4.79
CA LEU A 100 2.76 24.59 -5.82
C LEU A 100 2.10 25.99 -5.75
N ALA A 101 0.83 26.05 -5.34
CA ALA A 101 0.10 27.29 -5.10
C ALA A 101 0.45 27.97 -3.77
N GLY A 102 1.40 27.42 -3.00
CA GLY A 102 1.93 28.02 -1.77
C GLY A 102 1.17 27.69 -0.50
N MET A 103 0.30 26.66 -0.46
CA MET A 103 -0.34 26.24 0.78
C MET A 103 0.71 25.70 1.75
N PRO A 104 0.94 26.33 2.93
CA PRO A 104 1.92 25.89 3.88
C PRO A 104 1.45 24.63 4.61
N ARG A 105 2.39 23.76 5.00
CA ARG A 105 2.12 22.63 5.89
C ARG A 105 2.24 23.05 7.37
N ARG A 106 1.69 22.23 8.28
CA ARG A 106 1.77 22.43 9.75
C ARG A 106 1.01 23.64 10.29
N TYR A 107 0.05 24.13 9.55
CA TYR A 107 -0.85 25.19 10.00
C TYR A 107 -2.20 24.60 10.38
N PRO A 108 -2.89 25.18 11.36
CA PRO A 108 -4.18 24.67 11.85
C PRO A 108 -5.33 24.93 10.88
N ASP A 109 -5.17 25.90 9.97
CA ASP A 109 -6.18 26.29 9.00
C ASP A 109 -5.53 26.75 7.70
N TYR A 110 -6.31 26.84 6.62
CA TYR A 110 -5.85 27.21 5.28
C TYR A 110 -6.80 28.25 4.64
N ALA A 111 -6.26 29.01 3.68
CA ALA A 111 -7.04 30.00 2.97
C ALA A 111 -8.16 29.36 2.12
N LEU A 112 -9.31 30.03 2.02
CA LEU A 112 -10.51 29.53 1.31
C LEU A 112 -10.23 29.09 -0.14
N GLN A 113 -9.25 29.69 -0.81
CA GLN A 113 -8.84 29.29 -2.17
C GLN A 113 -8.38 27.83 -2.28
N PHE A 114 -8.01 27.19 -1.18
CA PHE A 114 -7.58 25.78 -1.14
C PHE A 114 -8.69 24.82 -0.72
N ALA A 115 -9.89 25.33 -0.40
CA ALA A 115 -10.96 24.53 0.20
C ALA A 115 -11.40 23.38 -0.70
N ASP A 116 -11.61 23.61 -1.99
CA ASP A 116 -12.09 22.60 -2.94
C ASP A 116 -11.09 21.45 -3.09
N TRP A 117 -9.80 21.76 -3.21
CA TRP A 117 -8.75 20.76 -3.30
C TRP A 117 -8.59 19.94 -2.00
N ASN A 118 -8.71 20.59 -0.85
CA ASN A 118 -8.71 19.90 0.44
C ASN A 118 -9.96 19.02 0.61
N MET A 119 -11.12 19.43 0.09
CA MET A 119 -12.31 18.59 0.05
C MET A 119 -12.07 17.34 -0.77
N VAL A 120 -11.51 17.46 -1.98
CA VAL A 120 -11.15 16.29 -2.82
C VAL A 120 -10.18 15.36 -2.08
N SER A 121 -9.13 15.90 -1.46
CA SER A 121 -8.19 15.13 -0.65
C SER A 121 -8.89 14.39 0.49
N SER A 122 -9.83 15.04 1.18
CA SER A 122 -10.59 14.44 2.27
C SER A 122 -11.46 13.27 1.80
N VAL A 123 -12.15 13.40 0.65
CA VAL A 123 -12.91 12.31 0.05
C VAL A 123 -12.01 11.11 -0.25
N GLY A 124 -10.82 11.37 -0.82
CA GLY A 124 -9.81 10.34 -1.05
C GLY A 124 -9.38 9.64 0.24
N ALA A 125 -9.13 10.42 1.30
CA ALA A 125 -8.72 9.90 2.60
C ALA A 125 -9.79 9.00 3.22
N PHE A 126 -11.06 9.39 3.17
CA PHE A 126 -12.17 8.53 3.63
C PHE A 126 -12.30 7.26 2.78
N LEU A 127 -12.11 7.34 1.47
CA LEU A 127 -12.12 6.19 0.59
C LEU A 127 -10.99 5.21 0.94
N PHE A 128 -9.79 5.73 1.16
CA PHE A 128 -8.64 4.94 1.60
C PHE A 128 -8.88 4.35 3.00
N GLY A 129 -9.39 5.12 3.95
CA GLY A 129 -9.76 4.63 5.29
C GLY A 129 -10.79 3.49 5.23
N PHE A 130 -11.83 3.63 4.41
CA PHE A 130 -12.82 2.57 4.19
C PHE A 130 -12.17 1.31 3.60
N SER A 131 -11.23 1.46 2.70
CA SER A 131 -10.51 0.30 2.15
C SER A 131 -9.75 -0.49 3.22
N GLN A 132 -9.25 0.16 4.28
CA GLN A 132 -8.57 -0.51 5.39
C GLN A 132 -9.56 -1.35 6.23
N LEU A 133 -10.79 -0.89 6.42
CA LEU A 133 -11.83 -1.69 7.07
C LEU A 133 -12.18 -2.92 6.23
N LEU A 134 -12.24 -2.77 4.91
CA LEU A 134 -12.42 -3.90 4.01
C LEU A 134 -11.24 -4.89 4.09
N PHE A 135 -10.00 -4.38 4.18
CA PHE A 135 -8.81 -5.22 4.36
C PHE A 135 -8.90 -6.04 5.66
N LEU A 136 -9.23 -5.40 6.76
CA LEU A 136 -9.42 -6.07 8.04
C LEU A 136 -10.50 -7.16 7.95
N PHE A 137 -11.62 -6.85 7.30
CA PHE A 137 -12.69 -7.83 7.05
C PHE A 137 -12.18 -9.04 6.24
N ILE A 138 -11.41 -8.81 5.18
CA ILE A 138 -10.82 -9.89 4.35
C ILE A 138 -9.90 -10.76 5.20
N VAL A 139 -9.04 -10.16 6.02
CA VAL A 139 -8.12 -10.89 6.89
C VAL A 139 -8.90 -11.74 7.89
N LEU A 140 -9.86 -11.16 8.61
CA LEU A 140 -10.68 -11.87 9.59
C LEU A 140 -11.47 -13.03 8.94
N LYS A 141 -12.12 -12.76 7.80
CA LYS A 141 -12.84 -13.79 7.02
C LYS A 141 -11.93 -14.95 6.63
N THR A 142 -10.69 -14.65 6.22
CA THR A 142 -9.71 -15.66 5.82
C THR A 142 -9.24 -16.50 6.99
N VAL A 143 -8.98 -15.86 8.14
CA VAL A 143 -8.53 -16.54 9.37
C VAL A 143 -9.62 -17.48 9.89
N ILE A 144 -10.88 -17.00 9.94
CA ILE A 144 -12.00 -17.75 10.54
C ILE A 144 -12.46 -18.92 9.64
N GLY A 145 -12.49 -18.75 8.30
CA GLY A 145 -13.11 -19.77 7.46
C GLY A 145 -12.94 -19.56 5.95
N GLY A 146 -11.73 -19.25 5.48
CA GLY A 146 -11.43 -19.19 4.05
C GLY A 146 -11.44 -20.57 3.36
N LYS A 147 -11.42 -20.57 2.03
CA LYS A 147 -11.20 -21.80 1.23
C LYS A 147 -9.81 -22.36 1.59
N LYS A 148 -9.71 -23.68 1.81
CA LYS A 148 -8.43 -24.30 2.12
C LYS A 148 -7.39 -24.01 1.05
N ALA A 149 -6.21 -23.58 1.49
CA ALA A 149 -5.04 -23.38 0.65
C ALA A 149 -4.36 -24.73 0.38
N THR A 150 -3.68 -24.82 -0.75
CA THR A 150 -2.76 -25.93 -1.04
C THR A 150 -1.40 -25.64 -0.40
N ASP A 151 -0.55 -26.65 -0.21
CA ASP A 151 0.79 -26.47 0.35
C ASP A 151 1.67 -25.57 -0.54
N ARG A 152 1.54 -25.72 -1.85
CA ARG A 152 2.16 -24.84 -2.85
C ARG A 152 1.13 -23.89 -3.43
N VAL A 153 0.87 -22.79 -2.72
CA VAL A 153 -0.13 -21.79 -3.09
C VAL A 153 0.25 -21.02 -4.36
N TRP A 154 1.56 -20.72 -4.48
CA TRP A 154 2.06 -19.90 -5.57
C TRP A 154 2.93 -20.71 -6.51
N GLU A 155 2.58 -20.73 -7.78
CA GLU A 155 3.37 -21.33 -8.83
C GLU A 155 4.73 -20.63 -8.91
N GLY A 156 5.82 -21.40 -8.93
CA GLY A 156 7.19 -20.89 -8.97
C GLY A 156 7.77 -20.37 -7.65
N ALA A 157 7.05 -20.42 -6.54
CA ALA A 157 7.60 -20.07 -5.22
C ALA A 157 8.64 -21.12 -4.77
N LYS A 158 9.87 -20.66 -4.45
CA LYS A 158 11.02 -21.53 -4.12
C LYS A 158 11.51 -21.41 -2.68
N GLY A 159 10.93 -20.51 -1.85
CA GLY A 159 11.34 -20.35 -0.45
C GLY A 159 11.08 -21.61 0.39
N LEU A 160 11.87 -21.82 1.45
CA LEU A 160 11.72 -22.96 2.36
C LEU A 160 10.32 -23.02 2.98
N GLU A 161 9.68 -21.88 3.22
CA GLU A 161 8.31 -21.78 3.70
C GLU A 161 7.29 -22.43 2.75
N TRP A 162 7.59 -22.52 1.46
CA TRP A 162 6.72 -23.14 0.45
C TRP A 162 7.00 -24.64 0.22
N SER A 163 8.02 -25.19 0.88
CA SER A 163 8.33 -26.62 0.85
C SER A 163 7.60 -27.43 1.92
N VAL A 164 6.93 -26.76 2.86
CA VAL A 164 6.20 -27.37 3.99
C VAL A 164 4.70 -27.09 3.92
N ALA A 165 3.90 -27.82 4.70
CA ALA A 165 2.44 -27.69 4.76
C ALA A 165 1.99 -26.28 5.15
N SER A 166 0.75 -25.95 4.83
CA SER A 166 0.10 -24.65 5.17
C SER A 166 -1.10 -24.89 6.10
N PRO A 167 -1.06 -24.47 7.38
CA PRO A 167 0.05 -23.83 8.09
C PRO A 167 1.23 -24.78 8.33
N ALA A 168 2.42 -24.20 8.57
CA ALA A 168 3.61 -24.98 8.88
C ALA A 168 3.43 -25.76 10.20
N PRO A 169 3.89 -27.04 10.30
CA PRO A 169 3.81 -27.82 11.53
C PRO A 169 4.72 -27.23 12.62
N TYR A 170 4.45 -27.56 13.90
CA TYR A 170 5.18 -27.03 15.05
C TYR A 170 6.71 -27.22 14.94
N HIS A 171 7.15 -28.41 14.58
CA HIS A 171 8.54 -28.70 14.19
C HIS A 171 8.61 -28.73 12.67
N THR A 172 8.88 -27.60 12.04
CA THR A 172 8.83 -27.42 10.58
C THR A 172 9.75 -28.40 9.83
N PHE A 173 10.95 -28.66 10.37
CA PHE A 173 11.95 -29.57 9.79
C PHE A 173 12.49 -30.51 10.86
N SER A 174 12.39 -31.80 10.63
CA SER A 174 12.99 -32.84 11.50
C SER A 174 14.53 -32.97 11.35
N THR A 175 15.02 -32.52 10.18
CA THR A 175 16.46 -32.44 9.86
C THR A 175 16.72 -31.08 9.20
N PRO A 176 17.94 -30.52 9.36
CA PRO A 176 18.24 -29.23 8.70
C PRO A 176 17.97 -29.30 7.19
N PRO A 177 17.18 -28.39 6.63
CA PRO A 177 16.90 -28.37 5.20
C PRO A 177 18.16 -28.02 4.41
N LYS A 178 18.33 -28.63 3.24
CA LYS A 178 19.33 -28.17 2.27
C LYS A 178 18.83 -26.89 1.60
N VAL A 179 19.69 -25.90 1.59
CA VAL A 179 19.45 -24.63 0.87
C VAL A 179 20.25 -24.71 -0.41
N ASP A 180 19.55 -24.77 -1.54
CA ASP A 180 20.15 -24.75 -2.90
C ASP A 180 20.40 -23.32 -3.36
#